data_2fe568b87c44aca79fa2223885b2023c
#
_entry.id   2fe568b87c44aca79fa2223885b2023c
#
_cell.length_a   1.000
_cell.length_b   1.000
_cell.length_c   1.000
_cell.angle_alpha   90.00
_cell.angle_beta   90.00
_cell.angle_gamma   90.00
#
_symmetry.space_group_name_H-M   'P 1'
#
loop_
_entity.id
_entity.type
_entity.pdbx_description
1 polymer ?
#
loop_
_entity_poly.entity_id
_entity_poly.type
_entity_poly.pdbx_seq_one_letter_code
_entity_poly.pdbx_strand_id
1 'polypeptide(L)'
;DLLLDPLVLTLASGEDSARQTLRTLQLYKEKFGFPTVMGLSNISFGMPQRPYLNGQFLTMALACGLTTPIMNPLNYPAKKAFVSSTTLLGWDPGSAEFIKEYGYEDETTAPGNTAPKGPDKKSFDSNDPLANIRACVEQGEKEAIIDLVKKALADGIDPLDLTKKGLSE
;
A
#
# COMPACT_ATOMS: atom_id res chain seq x y z
N ASP A 1 29.09 -0.17 -0.07
CA ASP A 1 27.77 0.42 0.18
C ASP A 1 27.09 -0.34 1.31
N LEU A 2 26.52 0.35 2.28
CA LEU A 2 25.88 -0.21 3.48
C LEU A 2 24.46 0.35 3.61
N LEU A 3 23.48 -0.52 3.85
CA LEU A 3 22.11 -0.17 4.22
C LEU A 3 21.84 -0.75 5.61
N LEU A 4 21.27 0.05 6.50
CA LEU A 4 20.92 -0.36 7.86
C LEU A 4 19.43 -0.71 7.94
N ASP A 5 19.12 -1.92 8.38
CA ASP A 5 17.74 -2.38 8.61
C ASP A 5 17.44 -2.33 10.12
N PRO A 6 16.39 -1.57 10.57
CA PRO A 6 16.03 -1.45 11.98
C PRO A 6 15.30 -2.68 12.53
N LEU A 7 15.06 -3.71 11.71
CA LEU A 7 14.31 -4.91 12.05
C LEU A 7 12.87 -4.61 12.52
N VAL A 8 11.92 -4.61 11.59
CA VAL A 8 10.51 -4.37 11.91
C VAL A 8 9.85 -5.63 12.44
N LEU A 9 9.46 -5.60 13.69
CA LEU A 9 8.61 -6.62 14.32
C LEU A 9 7.13 -6.19 14.23
N THR A 10 6.24 -7.17 14.18
CA THR A 10 4.80 -6.90 14.13
C THR A 10 4.27 -6.38 15.47
N LEU A 11 3.28 -5.50 15.41
CA LEU A 11 2.53 -5.05 16.60
C LEU A 11 1.82 -6.20 17.32
N ALA A 12 1.46 -7.28 16.60
CA ALA A 12 0.88 -8.47 17.20
C ALA A 12 1.85 -9.21 18.15
N SER A 13 3.17 -9.00 18.01
CA SER A 13 4.19 -9.60 18.90
C SER A 13 4.60 -8.70 20.08
N GLY A 14 4.23 -7.42 20.06
CA GLY A 14 4.56 -6.50 21.15
C GLY A 14 4.10 -5.08 20.88
N GLU A 15 3.47 -4.46 21.87
CA GLU A 15 2.91 -3.10 21.78
C GLU A 15 3.98 -2.04 21.45
N ASP A 16 5.23 -2.27 21.81
CA ASP A 16 6.34 -1.34 21.60
C ASP A 16 7.05 -1.52 20.26
N SER A 17 6.70 -2.50 19.46
CA SER A 17 7.41 -2.84 18.21
C SER A 17 7.61 -1.64 17.27
N ALA A 18 6.56 -0.86 17.04
CA ALA A 18 6.66 0.35 16.22
C ALA A 18 7.60 1.39 16.83
N ARG A 19 7.47 1.64 18.13
CA ARG A 19 8.28 2.64 18.85
C ARG A 19 9.77 2.27 18.84
N GLN A 20 10.08 1.00 19.04
CA GLN A 20 11.46 0.49 19.00
C GLN A 20 12.06 0.68 17.60
N THR A 21 11.32 0.32 16.54
CA THR A 21 11.78 0.52 15.15
C THR A 21 12.04 1.99 14.85
N LEU A 22 11.11 2.89 15.21
CA LEU A 22 11.26 4.32 15.00
C LEU A 22 12.47 4.89 15.76
N ARG A 23 12.66 4.47 17.00
CA ARG A 23 13.82 4.87 17.79
C ARG A 23 15.13 4.36 17.20
N THR A 24 15.15 3.15 16.68
CA THR A 24 16.32 2.57 15.99
C THR A 24 16.69 3.39 14.74
N LEU A 25 15.70 3.77 13.92
CA LEU A 25 15.92 4.64 12.76
C LEU A 25 16.53 5.99 13.16
N GLN A 26 16.01 6.63 14.20
CA GLN A 26 16.59 7.88 14.72
C GLN A 26 18.04 7.70 15.14
N LEU A 27 18.35 6.63 15.88
CA LEU A 27 19.71 6.35 16.32
C LEU A 27 20.64 6.06 15.14
N TYR A 28 20.18 5.36 14.11
CA TYR A 28 20.96 5.14 12.90
C TYR A 28 21.30 6.43 12.19
N LYS A 29 20.32 7.33 12.05
CA LYS A 29 20.51 8.66 11.47
C LYS A 29 21.49 9.51 12.29
N GLU A 30 21.30 9.54 13.62
CA GLU A 30 22.11 10.37 14.52
C GLU A 30 23.57 9.89 14.64
N LYS A 31 23.77 8.57 14.71
CA LYS A 31 25.08 7.99 15.02
C LYS A 31 25.91 7.60 13.81
N PHE A 32 25.27 7.17 12.74
CA PHE A 32 25.95 6.57 11.59
C PHE A 32 25.77 7.33 10.29
N GLY A 33 24.61 7.96 10.08
CA GLY A 33 24.30 8.69 8.85
C GLY A 33 24.24 7.84 7.59
N PHE A 34 24.17 6.50 7.70
CA PHE A 34 24.02 5.60 6.58
C PHE A 34 22.57 5.51 6.12
N PRO A 35 22.32 5.23 4.83
CA PRO A 35 20.99 4.93 4.33
C PRO A 35 20.35 3.75 5.07
N THR A 36 19.04 3.80 5.23
CA THR A 36 18.27 2.79 5.94
C THR A 36 17.27 2.10 5.01
N VAL A 37 17.00 0.83 5.25
CA VAL A 37 16.01 0.04 4.50
C VAL A 37 15.08 -0.68 5.47
N MET A 38 13.82 -0.87 5.10
CA MET A 38 12.84 -1.48 5.99
C MET A 38 11.69 -2.11 5.21
N GLY A 39 11.32 -3.34 5.59
CA GLY A 39 10.11 -4.01 5.12
C GLY A 39 8.86 -3.46 5.82
N LEU A 40 8.12 -2.54 5.16
CA LEU A 40 7.01 -1.81 5.76
C LEU A 40 5.90 -2.70 6.32
N SER A 41 5.49 -3.72 5.56
CA SER A 41 4.30 -4.53 5.86
C SER A 41 4.44 -5.43 7.09
N ASN A 42 5.66 -5.61 7.61
CA ASN A 42 5.91 -6.43 8.79
C ASN A 42 5.21 -5.87 10.02
N ILE A 43 5.16 -4.53 10.17
CA ILE A 43 4.55 -3.88 11.34
C ILE A 43 3.09 -4.29 11.57
N SER A 44 2.35 -4.49 10.50
CA SER A 44 0.91 -4.74 10.53
C SER A 44 0.52 -6.22 10.38
N PHE A 45 1.49 -7.14 10.38
CA PHE A 45 1.19 -8.56 10.25
C PHE A 45 0.28 -9.03 11.39
N GLY A 46 -0.82 -9.71 11.07
CA GLY A 46 -1.83 -10.14 12.05
C GLY A 46 -2.80 -9.05 12.51
N MET A 47 -2.68 -7.80 12.03
CA MET A 47 -3.54 -6.68 12.40
C MET A 47 -4.66 -6.46 11.37
N PRO A 48 -5.83 -5.93 11.79
CA PRO A 48 -6.86 -5.48 10.86
C PRO A 48 -6.44 -4.17 10.16
N GLN A 49 -7.07 -3.86 9.03
CA GLN A 49 -6.87 -2.59 8.30
C GLN A 49 -5.40 -2.28 8.00
N ARG A 50 -4.63 -3.29 7.64
CA ARG A 50 -3.19 -3.20 7.36
C ARG A 50 -2.77 -2.05 6.45
N PRO A 51 -3.49 -1.73 5.35
CA PRO A 51 -3.11 -0.63 4.47
C PRO A 51 -3.03 0.72 5.17
N TYR A 52 -3.97 1.04 6.05
CA TYR A 52 -3.97 2.29 6.81
C TYR A 52 -2.83 2.32 7.83
N LEU A 53 -2.65 1.21 8.57
CA LEU A 53 -1.58 1.11 9.57
C LEU A 53 -0.19 1.25 8.92
N ASN A 54 0.02 0.60 7.76
CA ASN A 54 1.24 0.72 6.99
C ASN A 54 1.49 2.17 6.53
N GLY A 55 0.47 2.87 6.03
CA GLY A 55 0.59 4.26 5.59
C GLY A 55 1.03 5.18 6.73
N GLN A 56 0.38 5.10 7.89
CA GLN A 56 0.75 5.91 9.06
C GLN A 56 2.15 5.59 9.56
N PHE A 57 2.49 4.31 9.66
CA PHE A 57 3.82 3.88 10.09
C PHE A 57 4.91 4.34 9.13
N LEU A 58 4.66 4.31 7.82
CA LEU A 58 5.57 4.83 6.80
C LEU A 58 5.88 6.31 7.01
N THR A 59 4.86 7.13 7.21
CA THR A 59 5.01 8.57 7.49
C THR A 59 5.93 8.80 8.70
N MET A 60 5.68 8.09 9.79
CA MET A 60 6.50 8.18 11.00
C MET A 60 7.94 7.72 10.76
N ALA A 61 8.13 6.63 10.04
CA ALA A 61 9.44 6.06 9.76
C ALA A 61 10.29 6.98 8.85
N LEU A 62 9.69 7.58 7.82
CA LEU A 62 10.37 8.57 6.97
C LEU A 62 10.84 9.78 7.79
N ALA A 63 10.00 10.31 8.66
CA ALA A 63 10.37 11.40 9.57
C ALA A 63 11.51 11.01 10.53
N CYS A 64 11.56 9.73 10.95
CA CYS A 64 12.61 9.21 11.82
C CYS A 64 13.91 8.83 11.08
N GLY A 65 13.98 8.96 9.77
CA GLY A 65 15.21 8.75 9.00
C GLY A 65 15.22 7.51 8.10
N LEU A 66 14.07 6.91 7.82
CA LEU A 66 13.98 5.89 6.79
C LEU A 66 14.25 6.52 5.41
N THR A 67 15.13 5.88 4.62
CA THR A 67 15.46 6.35 3.26
C THR A 67 14.89 5.43 2.17
N THR A 68 14.74 4.15 2.44
CA THR A 68 14.38 3.14 1.42
C THR A 68 13.30 2.18 1.97
N PRO A 69 12.01 2.50 1.83
CA PRO A 69 10.95 1.58 2.20
C PRO A 69 10.79 0.45 1.17
N ILE A 70 10.75 -0.80 1.64
CA ILE A 70 10.29 -1.95 0.83
C ILE A 70 8.78 -2.05 1.03
N MET A 71 8.00 -1.72 0.01
CA MET A 71 6.55 -1.69 0.07
C MET A 71 5.92 -2.05 -1.27
N ASN A 72 4.63 -2.43 -1.25
CA ASN A 72 3.87 -2.60 -2.48
C ASN A 72 3.46 -1.21 -3.01
N PRO A 73 3.94 -0.79 -4.20
CA PRO A 73 3.61 0.51 -4.79
C PRO A 73 2.14 0.65 -5.19
N LEU A 74 1.43 -0.47 -5.36
CA LEU A 74 -0.01 -0.49 -5.66
C LEU A 74 -0.87 -0.34 -4.41
N ASN A 75 -0.29 -0.34 -3.22
CA ASN A 75 -1.01 -0.07 -1.97
C ASN A 75 -1.27 1.44 -1.86
N TYR A 76 -2.48 1.85 -2.23
CA TYR A 76 -2.86 3.25 -2.32
C TYR A 76 -2.64 4.07 -1.03
N PRO A 77 -3.04 3.61 0.18
CA PRO A 77 -2.72 4.32 1.41
C PRO A 77 -1.22 4.51 1.66
N ALA A 78 -0.40 3.49 1.38
CA ALA A 78 1.04 3.60 1.55
C ALA A 78 1.67 4.54 0.50
N LYS A 79 1.19 4.49 -0.75
CA LYS A 79 1.62 5.42 -1.81
C LYS A 79 1.28 6.87 -1.44
N LYS A 80 0.06 7.13 -1.00
CA LYS A 80 -0.35 8.47 -0.52
C LYS A 80 0.52 8.95 0.64
N ALA A 81 0.74 8.10 1.63
CA ALA A 81 1.61 8.42 2.76
C ALA A 81 3.03 8.76 2.30
N PHE A 82 3.59 7.99 1.35
CA PHE A 82 4.92 8.24 0.81
C PHE A 82 5.01 9.62 0.12
N VAL A 83 4.15 9.86 -0.87
CA VAL A 83 4.16 11.12 -1.64
C VAL A 83 3.95 12.33 -0.73
N SER A 84 2.96 12.27 0.17
CA SER A 84 2.72 13.37 1.12
C SER A 84 3.91 13.59 2.07
N SER A 85 4.51 12.51 2.56
CA SER A 85 5.65 12.62 3.49
C SER A 85 6.90 13.18 2.83
N THR A 86 7.21 12.78 1.59
CA THR A 86 8.37 13.29 0.85
C THR A 86 8.23 14.79 0.58
N THR A 87 7.01 15.25 0.28
CA THR A 87 6.72 16.68 0.12
C THR A 87 6.89 17.43 1.43
N LEU A 88 6.29 16.93 2.53
CA LEU A 88 6.40 17.55 3.85
C LEU A 88 7.82 17.59 4.41
N LEU A 89 8.65 16.61 4.07
CA LEU A 89 10.06 16.53 4.45
C LEU A 89 10.99 17.37 3.54
N GLY A 90 10.44 18.04 2.51
CA GLY A 90 11.22 18.85 1.57
C GLY A 90 12.03 18.02 0.57
N TRP A 91 11.68 16.76 0.36
CA TRP A 91 12.36 15.87 -0.59
C TRP A 91 11.74 15.91 -2.00
N ASP A 92 10.64 16.61 -2.15
CA ASP A 92 9.91 16.83 -3.41
C ASP A 92 9.99 18.32 -3.80
N PRO A 93 10.99 18.74 -4.59
CA PRO A 93 11.20 20.14 -4.95
C PRO A 93 9.99 20.73 -5.68
N GLY A 94 9.47 21.83 -5.16
CA GLY A 94 8.29 22.49 -5.70
C GLY A 94 7.00 21.68 -5.58
N SER A 95 7.00 20.62 -4.76
CA SER A 95 5.88 19.70 -4.60
C SER A 95 5.42 19.06 -5.93
N ALA A 96 6.36 18.86 -6.85
CA ALA A 96 6.07 18.47 -8.24
C ALA A 96 5.39 17.08 -8.33
N GLU A 97 5.91 16.10 -7.59
CA GLU A 97 5.31 14.74 -7.57
C GLU A 97 3.97 14.73 -6.84
N PHE A 98 3.82 15.52 -5.78
CA PHE A 98 2.55 15.66 -5.07
C PHE A 98 1.47 16.26 -5.97
N ILE A 99 1.79 17.38 -6.66
CA ILE A 99 0.86 18.04 -7.59
C ILE A 99 0.52 17.11 -8.76
N LYS A 100 1.47 16.37 -9.28
CA LYS A 100 1.25 15.39 -10.37
C LYS A 100 0.33 14.25 -9.95
N GLU A 101 0.45 13.76 -8.71
CA GLU A 101 -0.37 12.65 -8.19
C GLU A 101 -1.80 13.09 -7.85
N TYR A 102 -1.98 14.30 -7.29
CA TYR A 102 -3.28 14.75 -6.77
C TYR A 102 -3.90 15.89 -7.58
N GLY A 103 -3.09 16.62 -8.36
CA GLY A 103 -3.54 17.84 -9.05
C GLY A 103 -3.90 18.97 -8.09
N TYR A 104 -4.38 20.07 -8.66
CA TYR A 104 -5.10 21.09 -7.90
C TYR A 104 -6.58 20.70 -7.97
N GLU A 105 -7.14 20.11 -6.91
CA GLU A 105 -8.59 20.02 -6.79
C GLU A 105 -9.12 21.45 -6.63
N ASP A 106 -10.02 21.89 -7.51
CA ASP A 106 -10.73 23.15 -7.33
C ASP A 106 -11.44 23.11 -5.97
N GLU A 107 -11.12 24.03 -5.08
CA GLU A 107 -11.73 24.14 -3.74
C GLU A 107 -13.26 24.25 -3.77
N THR A 108 -13.83 24.51 -4.95
CA THR A 108 -15.28 24.57 -5.19
C THR A 108 -15.96 23.20 -5.19
N THR A 109 -15.22 22.11 -5.23
CA THR A 109 -15.74 20.73 -5.24
C THR A 109 -15.38 19.93 -3.98
N ALA A 110 -15.03 20.60 -2.87
CA ALA A 110 -14.80 19.89 -1.62
C ALA A 110 -16.11 19.19 -1.17
N PRO A 111 -16.21 17.86 -1.33
CA PRO A 111 -17.37 17.16 -0.80
C PRO A 111 -17.21 17.12 0.71
N GLY A 112 -18.19 17.72 1.40
CA GLY A 112 -18.29 17.55 2.83
C GLY A 112 -18.28 16.07 3.17
N ASN A 113 -17.37 15.69 4.05
CA ASN A 113 -17.32 14.44 4.87
C ASN A 113 -17.91 13.16 4.24
N THR A 114 -17.61 12.86 3.00
CA THR A 114 -17.81 11.51 2.48
C THR A 114 -16.47 10.77 2.62
N ALA A 115 -16.50 9.65 3.30
CA ALA A 115 -15.37 8.72 3.33
C ALA A 115 -14.80 8.55 1.91
N PRO A 116 -13.46 8.52 1.72
CA PRO A 116 -12.88 8.37 0.40
C PRO A 116 -13.54 7.17 -0.28
N LYS A 117 -14.22 7.41 -1.39
CA LYS A 117 -14.56 6.33 -2.31
C LYS A 117 -13.21 5.69 -2.66
N GLY A 118 -13.02 4.47 -2.23
CA GLY A 118 -11.98 3.63 -2.78
C GLY A 118 -12.07 3.69 -4.32
N PRO A 119 -11.01 3.35 -5.06
CA PRO A 119 -11.02 3.39 -6.51
C PRO A 119 -12.37 2.86 -6.98
N ASP A 120 -13.06 3.62 -7.85
CA ASP A 120 -14.39 3.28 -8.32
C ASP A 120 -14.41 1.78 -8.55
N LYS A 121 -15.27 1.07 -7.80
CA LYS A 121 -15.52 -0.34 -8.07
C LYS A 121 -16.00 -0.35 -9.51
N LYS A 122 -15.06 -0.61 -10.44
CA LYS A 122 -15.46 -0.95 -11.80
C LYS A 122 -16.41 -2.11 -11.61
N SER A 123 -17.67 -1.87 -11.87
CA SER A 123 -18.68 -2.90 -11.83
C SER A 123 -18.13 -4.07 -12.66
N PHE A 124 -18.07 -5.25 -12.05
CA PHE A 124 -17.71 -6.50 -12.73
C PHE A 124 -18.87 -6.86 -13.67
N ASP A 125 -19.08 -6.06 -14.70
CA ASP A 125 -20.28 -6.05 -15.53
C ASP A 125 -19.99 -6.55 -16.95
N SER A 126 -18.84 -7.20 -17.14
CA SER A 126 -18.60 -7.90 -18.40
C SER A 126 -19.30 -9.27 -18.33
N ASN A 127 -19.99 -9.65 -19.41
CA ASN A 127 -20.51 -11.00 -19.61
C ASN A 127 -19.39 -12.08 -19.71
N ASP A 128 -18.13 -11.67 -19.55
CA ASP A 128 -16.97 -12.53 -19.57
C ASP A 128 -16.48 -12.81 -18.13
N PRO A 129 -16.69 -14.04 -17.61
CA PRO A 129 -16.24 -14.41 -16.26
C PRO A 129 -14.71 -14.28 -16.07
N LEU A 130 -13.90 -14.51 -17.11
CA LEU A 130 -12.45 -14.42 -17.04
C LEU A 130 -11.99 -12.96 -16.92
N ALA A 131 -12.62 -12.05 -17.66
CA ALA A 131 -12.36 -10.62 -17.55
C ALA A 131 -12.70 -10.07 -16.16
N ASN A 132 -13.79 -10.56 -15.54
CA ASN A 132 -14.17 -10.20 -14.17
C ASN A 132 -13.15 -10.69 -13.14
N ILE A 133 -12.65 -11.94 -13.30
CA ILE A 133 -11.62 -12.50 -12.42
C ILE A 133 -10.32 -11.70 -12.56
N ARG A 134 -9.90 -11.36 -13.78
CA ARG A 134 -8.70 -10.56 -14.03
C ARG A 134 -8.80 -9.19 -13.37
N ALA A 135 -9.90 -8.48 -13.58
CA ALA A 135 -10.14 -7.18 -12.94
C ALA A 135 -10.12 -7.27 -11.41
N CYS A 136 -10.63 -8.37 -10.83
CA CYS A 136 -10.62 -8.63 -9.40
C CYS A 136 -9.18 -8.86 -8.87
N VAL A 137 -8.33 -9.56 -9.63
CA VAL A 137 -6.90 -9.75 -9.32
C VAL A 137 -6.16 -8.42 -9.36
N GLU A 138 -6.34 -7.63 -10.42
CA GLU A 138 -5.72 -6.31 -10.58
C GLU A 138 -6.08 -5.35 -9.45
N GLN A 139 -7.32 -5.44 -8.94
CA GLN A 139 -7.81 -4.61 -7.84
C GLN A 139 -7.44 -5.16 -6.45
N GLY A 140 -6.95 -6.40 -6.37
CA GLY A 140 -6.57 -7.04 -5.10
C GLY A 140 -7.76 -7.42 -4.21
N GLU A 141 -8.95 -7.63 -4.78
CA GLU A 141 -10.21 -7.94 -4.09
C GLU A 141 -10.30 -9.44 -3.73
N LYS A 142 -9.61 -9.84 -2.67
CA LYS A 142 -9.44 -11.25 -2.28
C LYS A 142 -10.74 -12.00 -1.98
N GLU A 143 -11.74 -11.33 -1.42
CA GLU A 143 -13.02 -11.96 -1.07
C GLU A 143 -13.88 -12.20 -2.32
N ALA A 144 -13.95 -11.21 -3.20
CA ALA A 144 -14.74 -11.29 -4.42
C ALA A 144 -14.19 -12.33 -5.41
N ILE A 145 -12.86 -12.53 -5.46
CA ILE A 145 -12.24 -13.48 -6.38
C ILE A 145 -12.65 -14.92 -6.10
N ILE A 146 -12.84 -15.29 -4.83
CA ILE A 146 -13.25 -16.64 -4.44
C ILE A 146 -14.63 -16.97 -5.01
N ASP A 147 -15.56 -16.04 -4.93
CA ASP A 147 -16.93 -16.24 -5.42
C ASP A 147 -16.99 -16.25 -6.95
N LEU A 148 -16.21 -15.37 -7.60
CA LEU A 148 -16.09 -15.34 -9.07
C LEU A 148 -15.49 -16.63 -9.63
N VAL A 149 -14.44 -17.15 -9.00
CA VAL A 149 -13.80 -18.41 -9.39
C VAL A 149 -14.75 -19.59 -9.21
N LYS A 150 -15.45 -19.68 -8.07
CA LYS A 150 -16.45 -20.73 -7.83
C LYS A 150 -17.57 -20.70 -8.87
N LYS A 151 -18.05 -19.51 -9.22
CA LYS A 151 -19.09 -19.35 -10.25
C LYS A 151 -18.57 -19.77 -11.61
N ALA A 152 -17.39 -19.35 -12.02
CA ALA A 152 -16.77 -19.71 -13.29
C ALA A 152 -16.58 -21.23 -13.44
N LEU A 153 -16.18 -21.92 -12.37
CA LEU A 153 -16.05 -23.37 -12.33
C LEU A 153 -17.43 -24.06 -12.43
N ALA A 154 -18.45 -23.52 -11.77
CA ALA A 154 -19.82 -24.03 -11.85
C ALA A 154 -20.42 -23.85 -13.25
N ASP A 155 -20.05 -22.77 -13.95
CA ASP A 155 -20.44 -22.49 -15.35
C ASP A 155 -19.62 -23.34 -16.37
N GLY A 156 -18.73 -24.24 -15.90
CA GLY A 156 -18.01 -25.21 -16.72
C GLY A 156 -16.73 -24.69 -17.37
N ILE A 157 -16.18 -23.57 -16.89
CA ILE A 157 -14.87 -23.08 -17.37
C ILE A 157 -13.75 -23.99 -16.86
N ASP A 158 -12.86 -24.40 -17.77
CA ASP A 158 -11.74 -25.28 -17.45
C ASP A 158 -10.80 -24.61 -16.44
N PRO A 159 -10.41 -25.30 -15.34
CA PRO A 159 -9.50 -24.73 -14.32
C PRO A 159 -8.17 -24.23 -14.88
N LEU A 160 -7.67 -24.86 -15.97
CA LEU A 160 -6.42 -24.48 -16.61
C LEU A 160 -6.56 -23.15 -17.38
N ASP A 161 -7.70 -22.96 -18.06
CA ASP A 161 -8.03 -21.70 -18.74
C ASP A 161 -8.25 -20.57 -17.72
N LEU A 162 -8.86 -20.87 -16.59
CA LEU A 162 -9.06 -19.95 -15.48
C LEU A 162 -7.72 -19.46 -14.92
N THR A 163 -6.77 -20.37 -14.74
CA THR A 163 -5.43 -20.03 -14.27
C THR A 163 -4.65 -19.22 -15.30
N LYS A 164 -4.64 -19.66 -16.57
CA LYS A 164 -3.82 -19.02 -17.61
C LYS A 164 -4.36 -17.68 -18.09
N LYS A 165 -5.68 -17.53 -18.20
CA LYS A 165 -6.33 -16.35 -18.80
C LYS A 165 -6.99 -15.44 -17.76
N GLY A 166 -7.25 -15.92 -16.56
CA GLY A 166 -7.90 -15.18 -15.49
C GLY A 166 -6.95 -14.69 -14.39
N LEU A 167 -5.90 -15.44 -14.09
CA LEU A 167 -5.01 -15.17 -12.94
C LEU A 167 -3.57 -14.80 -13.31
N SER A 168 -3.09 -15.06 -14.52
CA SER A 168 -1.66 -14.97 -14.86
C SER A 168 -1.28 -14.11 -16.07
N GLU A 169 -2.18 -13.31 -16.62
CA GLU A 169 -1.81 -12.29 -17.64
C GLU A 169 -1.83 -10.88 -17.06
#